data_41452982b44c392b7f3b368c5a2ada26
#
_entry.id   41452982b44c392b7f3b368c5a2ada26
#
_cell.length_a   1.000
_cell.length_b   1.000
_cell.length_c   1.000
_cell.angle_alpha   90.00
_cell.angle_beta   90.00
_cell.angle_gamma   90.00
#
_symmetry.space_group_name_H-M   'P 1'
#
loop_
_entity.id
_entity.type
_entity.pdbx_description
1 polymer ?
#
loop_
_entity_poly.entity_id
_entity_poly.type
_entity_poly.pdbx_seq_one_letter_code
_entity_poly.pdbx_strand_id
1 'polypeptide(L)'
;MGTIKLTERQKKDILKSFKETDMHKELKILFEKMYPDNTNVYNTHGREENGKDIIISKNDPLSGTLDIAVVVKMDKLSGTAYDKSIQEIRNQVEQSFERETYIKDNNRRVKADKVFIFIFGEVSNQAEQNLHTNLISYKGRYE
;
A
#
# COMPACT_ATOMS: atom_id res chain seq x y z
N MET A 1 -15.24 1.84 16.38
CA MET A 1 -13.79 1.60 16.56
C MET A 1 -13.14 2.89 17.05
N GLY A 2 -12.46 2.84 18.17
CA GLY A 2 -11.78 4.01 18.71
C GLY A 2 -10.55 4.39 17.90
N THR A 3 -10.36 5.68 17.68
CA THR A 3 -9.14 6.18 17.04
C THR A 3 -8.08 6.43 18.11
N ILE A 4 -6.94 5.75 18.00
CA ILE A 4 -5.80 6.00 18.89
C ILE A 4 -5.05 7.21 18.35
N LYS A 5 -5.02 8.29 19.13
CA LYS A 5 -4.24 9.46 18.77
C LYS A 5 -2.86 9.37 19.40
N LEU A 6 -1.84 9.35 18.56
CA LEU A 6 -0.46 9.40 18.99
C LEU A 6 0.03 10.85 18.98
N THR A 7 0.90 11.20 19.92
CA THR A 7 1.62 12.48 19.85
C THR A 7 2.62 12.44 18.70
N GLU A 8 3.03 13.60 18.22
CA GLU A 8 4.05 13.70 17.16
C GLU A 8 5.37 13.03 17.56
N ARG A 9 5.74 13.14 18.85
CA ARG A 9 6.94 12.47 19.38
C ARG A 9 6.79 10.94 19.33
N GLN A 10 5.64 10.43 19.75
CA GLN A 10 5.36 9.00 19.70
C GLN A 10 5.39 8.47 18.27
N LYS A 11 4.80 9.19 17.33
CA LYS A 11 4.86 8.85 15.90
C LYS A 11 6.29 8.78 15.39
N LYS A 12 7.13 9.76 15.74
CA LYS A 12 8.54 9.78 15.35
C LYS A 12 9.32 8.62 15.94
N ASP A 13 9.08 8.30 17.22
CA ASP A 13 9.76 7.20 17.90
C ASP A 13 9.38 5.85 17.26
N ILE A 14 8.11 5.64 16.95
CA ILE A 14 7.64 4.44 16.24
C ILE A 14 8.31 4.34 14.87
N LEU A 15 8.31 5.41 14.09
CA LEU A 15 8.91 5.43 12.76
C LEU A 15 10.42 5.16 12.77
N LYS A 16 11.12 5.58 13.82
CA LYS A 16 12.55 5.31 13.97
C LYS A 16 12.84 3.85 14.31
N SER A 17 11.95 3.19 15.05
CA SER A 17 12.13 1.82 15.49
C SER A 17 11.73 0.77 14.46
N PHE A 18 10.89 1.14 13.47
CA PHE A 18 10.41 0.22 12.46
C PHE A 18 11.11 0.43 11.11
N LYS A 19 11.51 -0.68 10.50
CA LYS A 19 11.87 -0.73 9.09
C LYS A 19 10.60 -0.87 8.26
N GLU A 20 10.67 -0.60 6.97
CA GLU A 20 9.54 -0.76 6.06
C GLU A 20 8.97 -2.18 6.07
N THR A 21 9.84 -3.19 6.14
CA THR A 21 9.44 -4.59 6.23
C THR A 21 8.70 -4.94 7.53
N ASP A 22 9.04 -4.27 8.64
CA ASP A 22 8.34 -4.43 9.92
C ASP A 22 6.93 -3.84 9.81
N MET A 23 6.79 -2.72 9.12
CA MET A 23 5.49 -2.08 8.86
C MET A 23 4.59 -2.98 8.01
N HIS A 24 5.14 -3.70 7.04
CA HIS A 24 4.37 -4.66 6.24
C HIS A 24 3.73 -5.73 7.12
N LYS A 25 4.46 -6.25 8.10
CA LYS A 25 3.94 -7.25 9.05
C LYS A 25 2.83 -6.69 9.92
N GLU A 26 3.02 -5.49 10.45
CA GLU A 26 2.02 -4.84 11.29
C GLU A 26 0.75 -4.49 10.52
N LEU A 27 0.89 -4.01 9.30
CA LEU A 27 -0.25 -3.72 8.43
C LEU A 27 -1.02 -4.99 8.06
N LYS A 28 -0.31 -6.09 7.81
CA LYS A 28 -0.95 -7.38 7.55
C LYS A 28 -1.85 -7.79 8.71
N ILE A 29 -1.33 -7.70 9.94
CA ILE A 29 -2.09 -8.01 11.15
C ILE A 29 -3.32 -7.09 11.28
N LEU A 30 -3.13 -5.80 11.02
CA LEU A 30 -4.22 -4.83 11.06
C LEU A 30 -5.33 -5.16 10.05
N PHE A 31 -4.95 -5.45 8.81
CA PHE A 31 -5.91 -5.78 7.76
C PHE A 31 -6.64 -7.09 8.03
N GLU A 32 -5.98 -8.09 8.58
CA GLU A 32 -6.62 -9.33 9.00
C GLU A 32 -7.69 -9.10 10.06
N LYS A 33 -7.47 -8.15 10.97
CA LYS A 33 -8.45 -7.74 11.97
C LYS A 33 -9.59 -6.90 11.40
N MET A 34 -9.30 -6.05 10.41
CA MET A 34 -10.31 -5.20 9.77
C MET A 34 -11.25 -5.98 8.87
N TYR A 35 -10.77 -7.05 8.26
CA TYR A 35 -11.50 -7.85 7.27
C TYR A 35 -11.51 -9.33 7.69
N PRO A 36 -12.21 -9.69 8.80
CA PRO A 36 -12.13 -11.06 9.32
C PRO A 36 -12.79 -12.11 8.45
N ASP A 37 -13.83 -11.73 7.68
CA ASP A 37 -14.64 -12.67 6.90
C ASP A 37 -14.39 -12.54 5.39
N ASN A 38 -14.26 -13.67 4.71
CA ASN A 38 -14.13 -13.76 3.25
C ASN A 38 -12.97 -12.94 2.68
N THR A 39 -11.94 -12.67 3.49
CA THR A 39 -10.81 -11.86 3.09
C THR A 39 -9.51 -12.53 3.49
N ASN A 40 -8.56 -12.57 2.58
CA ASN A 40 -7.23 -13.07 2.80
C ASN A 40 -6.22 -11.93 2.62
N VAL A 41 -5.24 -11.87 3.50
CA VAL A 41 -4.17 -10.86 3.46
C VAL A 41 -2.83 -11.58 3.27
N TYR A 42 -2.09 -11.18 2.25
CA TYR A 42 -0.81 -11.77 1.89
C TYR A 42 0.30 -10.73 1.95
N ASN A 43 1.38 -11.03 2.65
CA ASN A 43 2.60 -10.24 2.59
C ASN A 43 3.41 -10.75 1.39
N THR A 44 3.51 -9.94 0.35
CA THR A 44 4.16 -10.29 -0.92
C THR A 44 5.47 -9.57 -1.13
N HIS A 45 5.97 -8.87 -0.10
CA HIS A 45 7.23 -8.14 -0.20
C HIS A 45 8.38 -9.09 -0.55
N GLY A 46 9.11 -8.77 -1.61
CA GLY A 46 10.22 -9.58 -2.13
C GLY A 46 10.47 -9.37 -3.61
N ARG A 47 11.25 -10.27 -4.21
CA ARG A 47 11.69 -10.13 -5.61
C ARG A 47 10.57 -10.12 -6.64
N GLU A 48 9.47 -10.79 -6.39
CA GLU A 48 8.36 -10.97 -7.32
C GLU A 48 7.09 -10.26 -6.88
N GLU A 49 7.23 -9.22 -6.06
CA GLU A 49 6.09 -8.45 -5.56
C GLU A 49 5.35 -7.67 -6.67
N ASN A 50 6.07 -7.29 -7.73
CA ASN A 50 5.52 -6.52 -8.85
C ASN A 50 4.72 -5.29 -8.40
N GLY A 51 5.34 -4.49 -7.52
CA GLY A 51 4.77 -3.28 -6.97
C GLY A 51 3.87 -3.46 -5.75
N LYS A 52 3.54 -4.70 -5.40
CA LYS A 52 2.60 -5.00 -4.31
C LYS A 52 3.36 -5.44 -3.05
N ASP A 53 3.33 -4.63 -2.00
CA ASP A 53 3.92 -4.99 -0.71
C ASP A 53 3.02 -5.95 0.07
N ILE A 54 1.72 -5.70 0.00
CA ILE A 54 0.68 -6.54 0.60
C ILE A 54 -0.46 -6.67 -0.41
N ILE A 55 -1.10 -7.84 -0.44
CA ILE A 55 -2.32 -8.05 -1.22
C ILE A 55 -3.45 -8.40 -0.27
N ILE A 56 -4.57 -7.71 -0.42
CA ILE A 56 -5.82 -8.03 0.25
C ILE A 56 -6.78 -8.57 -0.80
N SER A 57 -7.15 -9.84 -0.68
CA SER A 57 -8.12 -10.47 -1.57
C SER A 57 -9.44 -10.65 -0.84
N LYS A 58 -10.45 -9.94 -1.29
CA LYS A 58 -11.79 -9.97 -0.72
C LYS A 58 -12.75 -10.69 -1.64
N ASN A 59 -13.41 -11.71 -1.13
CA ASN A 59 -14.41 -12.47 -1.87
C ASN A 59 -15.80 -11.91 -1.61
N ASP A 60 -16.45 -11.46 -2.68
CA ASP A 60 -17.84 -11.02 -2.66
C ASP A 60 -18.68 -12.02 -3.43
N PRO A 61 -19.77 -12.59 -2.83
CA PRO A 61 -20.62 -13.56 -3.52
C PRO A 61 -21.25 -13.05 -4.81
N LEU A 62 -21.47 -11.74 -4.92
CA LEU A 62 -22.11 -11.13 -6.09
C LEU A 62 -21.11 -10.60 -7.11
N SER A 63 -20.02 -9.97 -6.63
CA SER A 63 -19.05 -9.27 -7.48
C SER A 63 -17.82 -10.11 -7.83
N GLY A 64 -17.66 -11.28 -7.19
CA GLY A 64 -16.44 -12.08 -7.33
C GLY A 64 -15.32 -11.61 -6.41
N THR A 65 -14.07 -11.83 -6.81
CA THR A 65 -12.90 -11.46 -6.00
C THR A 65 -12.44 -10.06 -6.33
N LEU A 66 -12.26 -9.23 -5.29
CA LEU A 66 -11.63 -7.92 -5.38
C LEU A 66 -10.21 -8.04 -4.82
N ASP A 67 -9.22 -7.73 -5.63
CA ASP A 67 -7.81 -7.76 -5.25
C ASP A 67 -7.28 -6.35 -5.06
N ILE A 68 -6.85 -6.04 -3.84
CA ILE A 68 -6.33 -4.74 -3.46
C ILE A 68 -4.84 -4.87 -3.19
N ALA A 69 -4.04 -4.12 -3.92
CA ALA A 69 -2.62 -4.01 -3.63
C ALA A 69 -2.38 -2.88 -2.63
N VAL A 70 -1.45 -3.10 -1.72
CA VAL A 70 -1.02 -2.08 -0.76
C VAL A 70 0.43 -1.73 -1.06
N VAL A 71 0.69 -0.45 -1.22
CA VAL A 71 2.04 0.11 -1.37
C VAL A 71 2.38 0.86 -0.09
N VAL A 72 3.51 0.51 0.52
CA VAL A 72 3.95 1.08 1.79
C VAL A 72 5.21 1.90 1.58
N LYS A 73 5.22 3.14 2.07
CA LYS A 73 6.37 4.04 2.01
C LYS A 73 6.59 4.66 3.39
N MET A 74 7.83 4.61 3.86
CA MET A 74 8.23 5.19 5.15
C MET A 74 9.10 6.43 4.98
N ASP A 75 9.02 7.09 3.84
CA ASP A 75 9.84 8.23 3.49
C ASP A 75 9.07 9.55 3.62
N LYS A 76 9.83 10.62 3.86
CA LYS A 76 9.33 11.98 3.74
C LYS A 76 9.16 12.32 2.26
N LEU A 77 8.00 12.84 1.87
CA LEU A 77 7.74 13.33 0.52
C LEU A 77 7.91 14.85 0.48
N SER A 78 8.91 15.32 -0.27
CA SER A 78 9.29 16.73 -0.31
C SER A 78 8.50 17.59 -1.29
N GLY A 79 7.92 17.00 -2.29
CA GLY A 79 7.15 17.73 -3.30
C GLY A 79 7.96 18.43 -4.39
N THR A 80 9.27 18.19 -4.47
CA THR A 80 10.06 18.67 -5.60
C THR A 80 9.69 17.91 -6.88
N ALA A 81 9.90 18.53 -8.05
CA ALA A 81 9.57 17.92 -9.33
C ALA A 81 10.28 16.58 -9.59
N TYR A 82 11.40 16.37 -8.93
CA TYR A 82 12.22 15.16 -9.06
C TYR A 82 12.25 14.32 -7.79
N ASP A 83 11.18 14.36 -6.99
CA ASP A 83 11.09 13.53 -5.78
C ASP A 83 11.14 12.05 -6.17
N LYS A 84 12.22 11.40 -5.77
CA LYS A 84 12.47 9.99 -6.06
C LYS A 84 11.39 9.08 -5.44
N SER A 85 10.94 9.41 -4.24
CA SER A 85 9.92 8.63 -3.54
C SER A 85 8.57 8.67 -4.27
N ILE A 86 8.20 9.83 -4.83
CA ILE A 86 6.99 9.96 -5.66
C ILE A 86 7.11 9.11 -6.92
N GLN A 87 8.27 9.14 -7.58
CA GLN A 87 8.53 8.31 -8.75
C GLN A 87 8.43 6.81 -8.43
N GLU A 88 8.98 6.38 -7.30
CA GLU A 88 8.91 5.00 -6.85
C GLU A 88 7.47 4.57 -6.57
N ILE A 89 6.67 5.41 -5.91
CA ILE A 89 5.25 5.14 -5.67
C ILE A 89 4.51 4.99 -6.99
N ARG A 90 4.72 5.91 -7.93
CA ARG A 90 4.12 5.84 -9.26
C ARG A 90 4.44 4.52 -9.96
N ASN A 91 5.71 4.12 -9.94
CA ASN A 91 6.15 2.88 -10.57
C ASN A 91 5.52 1.66 -9.90
N GLN A 92 5.41 1.66 -8.57
CA GLN A 92 4.77 0.57 -7.83
C GLN A 92 3.28 0.48 -8.12
N VAL A 93 2.58 1.60 -8.21
CA VAL A 93 1.15 1.65 -8.58
C VAL A 93 0.95 1.08 -9.99
N GLU A 94 1.75 1.54 -10.94
CA GLU A 94 1.71 1.05 -12.32
C GLU A 94 1.94 -0.46 -12.39
N GLN A 95 2.97 -0.95 -11.72
CA GLN A 95 3.28 -2.39 -11.66
C GLN A 95 2.15 -3.18 -11.01
N SER A 96 1.52 -2.63 -9.97
CA SER A 96 0.40 -3.28 -9.29
C SER A 96 -0.79 -3.54 -10.20
N PHE A 97 -1.07 -2.62 -11.11
CA PHE A 97 -2.16 -2.76 -12.07
C PHE A 97 -1.77 -3.61 -13.29
N GLU A 98 -0.54 -3.52 -13.75
CA GLU A 98 -0.11 -4.11 -15.03
C GLU A 98 0.52 -5.48 -14.89
N ARG A 99 1.15 -5.78 -13.75
CA ARG A 99 1.89 -7.02 -13.54
C ARG A 99 1.19 -7.95 -12.56
N GLU A 100 1.24 -9.24 -12.86
CA GLU A 100 0.72 -10.28 -11.98
C GLU A 100 1.72 -10.63 -10.89
N THR A 101 1.23 -10.82 -9.67
CA THR A 101 2.00 -11.35 -8.55
C THR A 101 1.52 -12.75 -8.22
N TYR A 102 2.46 -13.69 -8.10
CA TYR A 102 2.15 -15.05 -7.74
C TYR A 102 2.04 -15.22 -6.23
N ILE A 103 0.93 -15.75 -5.78
CA ILE A 103 0.67 -16.07 -4.37
C ILE A 103 0.80 -17.58 -4.19
N LYS A 104 1.83 -18.00 -3.46
CA LYS A 104 2.12 -19.43 -3.26
C LYS A 104 1.03 -20.16 -2.50
N ASP A 105 0.43 -19.49 -1.51
CA ASP A 105 -0.54 -20.11 -0.60
C ASP A 105 -1.77 -20.67 -1.31
N ASN A 106 -2.20 -20.06 -2.40
CA ASN A 106 -3.36 -20.49 -3.17
C ASN A 106 -3.07 -20.74 -4.65
N ASN A 107 -1.79 -20.76 -5.03
CA ASN A 107 -1.35 -20.97 -6.42
C ASN A 107 -2.08 -20.05 -7.42
N ARG A 108 -2.17 -18.78 -7.08
CA ARG A 108 -2.93 -17.80 -7.84
C ARG A 108 -2.04 -16.63 -8.27
N ARG A 109 -2.30 -16.09 -9.46
CA ARG A 109 -1.67 -14.86 -9.96
C ARG A 109 -2.65 -13.71 -9.88
N VAL A 110 -2.19 -12.56 -9.36
CA VAL A 110 -3.06 -11.44 -9.02
C VAL A 110 -2.56 -10.14 -9.64
N LYS A 111 -3.43 -9.45 -10.36
CA LYS A 111 -3.31 -8.04 -10.69
C LYS A 111 -4.23 -7.26 -9.75
N ALA A 112 -3.81 -6.05 -9.37
CA ALA A 112 -4.65 -5.23 -8.51
C ALA A 112 -5.86 -4.66 -9.26
N ASP A 113 -7.01 -4.71 -8.60
CA ASP A 113 -8.21 -3.97 -9.02
C ASP A 113 -8.18 -2.55 -8.44
N LYS A 114 -7.58 -2.40 -7.26
CA LYS A 114 -7.46 -1.15 -6.53
C LYS A 114 -6.11 -1.12 -5.79
N VAL A 115 -5.59 0.07 -5.55
CA VAL A 115 -4.35 0.26 -4.80
C VAL A 115 -4.57 1.18 -3.62
N PHE A 116 -4.10 0.77 -2.44
CA PHE A 116 -3.99 1.63 -1.26
C PHE A 116 -2.52 2.02 -1.09
N ILE A 117 -2.29 3.31 -0.89
CA ILE A 117 -0.95 3.87 -0.68
C ILE A 117 -0.86 4.33 0.77
N PHE A 118 0.01 3.70 1.54
CA PHE A 118 0.26 4.07 2.94
C PHE A 118 1.63 4.74 3.04
N ILE A 119 1.62 6.00 3.46
CA ILE A 119 2.83 6.80 3.61
C ILE A 119 3.01 7.11 5.09
N PHE A 120 4.09 6.60 5.67
CA PHE A 120 4.47 6.82 7.06
C PHE A 120 5.62 7.83 7.12
N GLY A 121 5.28 9.10 6.96
CA GLY A 121 6.22 10.19 6.96
C GLY A 121 5.53 11.52 6.72
N GLU A 122 6.27 12.60 6.73
CA GLU A 122 5.73 13.91 6.42
C GLU A 122 5.46 14.04 4.92
N VAL A 123 4.27 14.49 4.56
CA VAL A 123 3.87 14.76 3.17
C VAL A 123 3.47 16.20 3.06
N SER A 124 4.21 17.00 2.28
CA SER A 124 3.84 18.38 2.01
C SER A 124 2.61 18.45 1.09
N ASN A 125 1.89 19.58 1.12
CA ASN A 125 0.76 19.78 0.20
C ASN A 125 1.19 19.69 -1.27
N GLN A 126 2.37 20.19 -1.59
CA GLN A 126 2.91 20.11 -2.94
C GLN A 126 3.24 18.66 -3.33
N ALA A 127 3.78 17.88 -2.39
CA ALA A 127 4.06 16.47 -2.63
C ALA A 127 2.76 15.69 -2.90
N GLU A 128 1.71 15.97 -2.13
CA GLU A 128 0.39 15.35 -2.34
C GLU A 128 -0.16 15.68 -3.71
N GLN A 129 -0.10 16.95 -4.13
CA GLN A 129 -0.54 17.37 -5.47
C GLN A 129 0.28 16.70 -6.57
N ASN A 130 1.60 16.63 -6.42
CA ASN A 130 2.48 15.97 -7.38
C ASN A 130 2.19 14.46 -7.48
N LEU A 131 1.91 13.82 -6.37
CA LEU A 131 1.55 12.41 -6.35
C LEU A 131 0.25 12.18 -7.12
N HIS A 132 -0.79 12.96 -6.86
CA HIS A 132 -2.06 12.86 -7.58
C HIS A 132 -1.89 13.15 -9.07
N THR A 133 -1.06 14.12 -9.45
CA THR A 133 -0.76 14.41 -10.86
C THR A 133 -0.08 13.22 -11.54
N ASN A 134 0.87 12.58 -10.87
CA ASN A 134 1.56 11.40 -11.40
C ASN A 134 0.64 10.17 -11.50
N LEU A 135 -0.42 10.11 -10.71
CA LEU A 135 -1.36 9.00 -10.68
C LEU A 135 -2.68 9.29 -11.39
N ILE A 136 -2.76 10.36 -12.16
CA ILE A 136 -4.01 10.82 -12.76
C ILE A 136 -4.67 9.78 -13.67
N SER A 137 -3.88 8.96 -14.37
CA SER A 137 -4.38 7.89 -15.20
C SER A 137 -5.06 6.75 -14.42
N TYR A 138 -4.83 6.71 -13.11
CA TYR A 138 -5.42 5.72 -12.20
C TYR A 138 -6.48 6.31 -11.28
N LYS A 139 -6.99 7.51 -11.61
CA LYS A 139 -7.98 8.20 -10.79
C LYS A 139 -9.19 7.32 -10.48
N GLY A 140 -9.56 7.25 -9.19
CA GLY A 140 -10.65 6.40 -8.73
C GLY A 140 -10.26 4.95 -8.45
N ARG A 141 -9.04 4.53 -8.77
CA ARG A 141 -8.54 3.17 -8.52
C ARG A 141 -7.47 3.11 -7.44
N TYR A 142 -7.10 4.24 -6.85
CA TYR A 142 -6.16 4.30 -5.72
C TYR A 142 -6.69 5.18 -4.60
N GLU A 143 -6.20 4.93 -3.40
CA GLU A 143 -6.42 5.74 -2.19
C GLU A 143 -5.14 5.89 -1.39
#